data_380cc6492ac3b537052a3e2c2cd7997a
#
_entry.id   380cc6492ac3b537052a3e2c2cd7997a
#
_cell.length_a   1.000
_cell.length_b   1.000
_cell.length_c   1.000
_cell.angle_alpha   90.00
_cell.angle_beta   90.00
_cell.angle_gamma   90.00
#
_symmetry.space_group_name_H-M   'P 1'
#
loop_
_entity.id
_entity.type
_entity.pdbx_description
1 polymer ?
#
loop_
_entity_poly.entity_id
_entity_poly.type
_entity_poly.pdbx_seq_one_letter_code
_entity_poly.pdbx_strand_id
1 'polypeptide(L)'
;PLVKKDSISELSRVIRSDAILFFKERFIPKLDDLHRIRSKSPEECLLIKVFALQSILYFYMANTPSYLDYLSKSNSRVSYKWHHKFLRVLEETHKPERWLLKDPSHLGNLEEILSFYPDACFIHICRDPAETLPSICSLTSQVRKGFTDSVDLKDLGTRSLEFWSSSNSKNEAQKQKIPSESYMQIQYTDLVNDPINLIQDIYTKFQFPLNEITLEKMNNYVDENFQTLSFFG
;
A
#
# COMPACT_ATOMS: atom_id res chain seq x y z
N PRO A 1 18.06 -9.37 19.11
CA PRO A 1 18.02 -10.81 18.88
C PRO A 1 16.78 -11.10 18.05
N LEU A 2 17.00 -11.34 16.75
CA LEU A 2 15.94 -11.73 15.83
C LEU A 2 15.42 -13.09 16.28
N VAL A 3 14.12 -13.15 16.55
CA VAL A 3 13.46 -14.31 17.13
C VAL A 3 13.60 -15.49 16.18
N LYS A 4 14.22 -16.57 16.64
CA LYS A 4 14.19 -17.86 15.92
C LYS A 4 12.74 -18.21 15.60
N LYS A 5 12.53 -18.79 14.43
CA LYS A 5 11.21 -19.19 13.90
C LYS A 5 10.68 -20.41 14.67
N ASP A 6 10.36 -20.21 15.95
CA ASP A 6 9.69 -21.23 16.76
C ASP A 6 8.18 -21.08 16.52
N SER A 7 7.51 -22.17 16.23
CA SER A 7 6.05 -22.18 16.01
C SER A 7 5.28 -21.51 17.16
N ILE A 8 5.77 -21.63 18.39
CA ILE A 8 5.21 -20.97 19.59
C ILE A 8 5.34 -19.46 19.53
N SER A 9 6.49 -18.92 19.09
CA SER A 9 6.70 -17.47 18.99
C SER A 9 5.88 -16.85 17.86
N GLU A 10 5.68 -17.58 16.77
CA GLU A 10 4.82 -17.16 15.67
C GLU A 10 3.33 -17.15 16.10
N LEU A 11 2.88 -18.22 16.77
CA LEU A 11 1.53 -18.29 17.29
C LEU A 11 1.26 -17.17 18.31
N SER A 12 2.19 -16.89 19.20
CA SER A 12 2.04 -15.81 20.18
C SER A 12 1.94 -14.42 19.53
N ARG A 13 2.67 -14.19 18.42
CA ARG A 13 2.57 -12.94 17.64
C ARG A 13 1.22 -12.83 16.94
N VAL A 14 0.75 -13.91 16.32
CA VAL A 14 -0.58 -13.95 15.68
C VAL A 14 -1.67 -13.66 16.71
N ILE A 15 -1.68 -14.33 17.86
CA ILE A 15 -2.68 -14.10 18.93
C ILE A 15 -2.66 -12.65 19.41
N ARG A 16 -1.48 -12.06 19.63
CA ARG A 16 -1.38 -10.64 20.02
C ARG A 16 -1.90 -9.70 18.94
N SER A 17 -1.58 -9.98 17.67
CA SER A 17 -2.07 -9.19 16.55
C SER A 17 -3.59 -9.30 16.42
N ASP A 18 -4.15 -10.51 16.53
CA ASP A 18 -5.59 -10.73 16.47
C ASP A 18 -6.33 -10.03 17.63
N ALA A 19 -5.74 -10.04 18.85
CA ALA A 19 -6.28 -9.29 19.97
C ALA A 19 -6.29 -7.78 19.71
N ILE A 20 -5.21 -7.21 19.16
CA ILE A 20 -5.15 -5.79 18.78
C ILE A 20 -6.19 -5.47 17.69
N LEU A 21 -6.33 -6.33 16.68
CA LEU A 21 -7.30 -6.15 15.61
C LEU A 21 -8.74 -6.25 16.11
N PHE A 22 -9.03 -7.13 17.08
CA PHE A 22 -10.34 -7.20 17.73
C PHE A 22 -10.67 -5.90 18.44
N PHE A 23 -9.72 -5.31 19.20
CA PHE A 23 -9.93 -4.00 19.82
C PHE A 23 -10.07 -2.88 18.80
N LYS A 24 -9.35 -2.95 17.65
CA LYS A 24 -9.49 -1.96 16.56
C LYS A 24 -10.94 -1.83 16.08
N GLU A 25 -11.63 -2.93 15.88
CA GLU A 25 -13.05 -2.92 15.45
C GLU A 25 -13.98 -2.24 16.45
N ARG A 26 -13.61 -2.27 17.73
CA ARG A 26 -14.38 -1.58 18.80
C ARG A 26 -14.26 -0.06 18.71
N PHE A 27 -13.08 0.45 18.27
CA PHE A 27 -12.80 1.89 18.18
C PHE A 27 -13.11 2.47 16.79
N ILE A 28 -12.95 1.67 15.74
CA ILE A 28 -13.20 2.10 14.35
C ILE A 28 -14.16 1.09 13.70
N PRO A 29 -15.47 1.18 14.01
CA PRO A 29 -16.47 0.29 13.42
C PRO A 29 -16.49 0.42 11.90
N LYS A 30 -16.77 -0.69 11.20
CA LYS A 30 -16.83 -0.75 9.72
C LYS A 30 -15.49 -0.46 8.99
N LEU A 31 -14.36 -0.40 9.69
CA LEU A 31 -13.07 -0.26 9.00
C LEU A 31 -12.79 -1.49 8.13
N ASP A 32 -13.16 -2.67 8.58
CA ASP A 32 -12.99 -3.93 7.82
C ASP A 32 -13.77 -3.95 6.49
N ASP A 33 -14.87 -3.22 6.38
CA ASP A 33 -15.64 -3.07 5.13
C ASP A 33 -14.88 -2.22 4.10
N LEU A 34 -14.04 -1.30 4.56
CA LEU A 34 -13.28 -0.37 3.72
C LEU A 34 -11.83 -0.78 3.53
N HIS A 35 -11.23 -1.38 4.55
CA HIS A 35 -9.84 -1.83 4.54
C HIS A 35 -9.66 -3.03 5.46
N ARG A 36 -9.68 -4.22 4.87
CA ARG A 36 -9.58 -5.48 5.59
C ARG A 36 -8.16 -5.75 6.05
N ILE A 37 -7.94 -5.76 7.38
CA ILE A 37 -6.65 -6.05 8.00
C ILE A 37 -6.74 -7.40 8.72
N ARG A 38 -5.77 -8.28 8.49
CA ARG A 38 -5.66 -9.59 9.17
C ARG A 38 -4.21 -9.83 9.59
N SER A 39 -4.01 -10.50 10.72
CA SER A 39 -2.68 -10.77 11.28
C SER A 39 -1.72 -11.52 10.35
N LYS A 40 -2.25 -12.27 9.40
CA LYS A 40 -1.47 -13.05 8.41
C LYS A 40 -1.51 -12.48 7.00
N SER A 41 -2.25 -11.39 6.77
CA SER A 41 -2.30 -10.74 5.47
C SER A 41 -1.11 -9.80 5.27
N PRO A 42 -0.66 -9.60 4.02
CA PRO A 42 0.31 -8.56 3.72
C PRO A 42 -0.26 -7.18 4.05
N GLU A 43 0.61 -6.28 4.51
CA GLU A 43 0.28 -4.91 4.84
C GLU A 43 1.09 -3.91 4.01
N GLU A 44 0.62 -2.67 4.00
CA GLU A 44 1.22 -1.60 3.20
C GLU A 44 2.49 -1.03 3.83
N CYS A 45 3.41 -0.56 2.98
CA CYS A 45 4.68 0.04 3.40
C CYS A 45 4.52 1.31 4.23
N LEU A 46 3.34 1.94 4.21
CA LEU A 46 3.05 3.13 5.02
C LEU A 46 3.26 2.88 6.52
N LEU A 47 3.07 1.64 7.00
CA LEU A 47 3.35 1.26 8.40
C LEU A 47 4.85 1.29 8.73
N ILE A 48 5.71 0.97 7.77
CA ILE A 48 7.16 1.07 7.94
C ILE A 48 7.59 2.54 7.99
N LYS A 49 6.98 3.40 7.17
CA LYS A 49 7.28 4.83 7.07
C LYS A 49 6.89 5.62 8.32
N VAL A 50 6.00 5.08 9.17
CA VAL A 50 5.67 5.67 10.48
C VAL A 50 6.91 5.88 11.32
N PHE A 51 7.85 4.94 11.33
CA PHE A 51 9.09 5.05 12.11
C PHE A 51 10.02 6.18 11.67
N ALA A 52 9.83 6.70 10.46
CA ALA A 52 10.56 7.88 9.95
C ALA A 52 9.79 9.20 10.16
N LEU A 53 8.62 9.17 10.77
CA LEU A 53 7.69 10.29 10.86
C LEU A 53 7.37 10.90 9.47
N GLN A 54 7.36 10.08 8.43
CA GLN A 54 7.06 10.47 7.05
C GLN A 54 6.06 9.48 6.42
N SER A 55 4.92 9.27 7.06
CA SER A 55 3.84 8.40 6.58
C SER A 55 2.54 9.17 6.44
N ILE A 56 1.84 8.97 5.31
CA ILE A 56 0.49 9.51 5.09
C ILE A 56 -0.53 9.00 6.13
N LEU A 57 -0.20 7.91 6.84
CA LEU A 57 -1.05 7.35 7.89
C LEU A 57 -1.42 8.36 8.97
N TYR A 58 -0.48 9.27 9.33
CA TYR A 58 -0.77 10.31 10.32
C TYR A 58 -1.88 11.25 9.86
N PHE A 59 -1.93 11.59 8.56
CA PHE A 59 -3.03 12.36 8.00
C PHE A 59 -4.34 11.56 7.97
N TYR A 60 -4.28 10.25 7.74
CA TYR A 60 -5.48 9.42 7.80
C TYR A 60 -6.05 9.30 9.22
N MET A 61 -5.21 9.29 10.24
CA MET A 61 -5.63 9.15 11.64
C MET A 61 -6.12 10.46 12.27
N ALA A 62 -5.58 11.61 11.86
CA ALA A 62 -5.88 12.90 12.48
C ALA A 62 -5.94 14.04 11.46
N ASN A 63 -6.65 15.10 11.79
CA ASN A 63 -6.64 16.33 11.00
C ASN A 63 -5.34 17.11 11.26
N THR A 64 -4.34 16.86 10.44
CA THR A 64 -2.99 17.43 10.56
C THR A 64 -2.57 18.14 9.27
N PRO A 65 -3.20 19.29 8.91
CA PRO A 65 -2.95 19.96 7.63
C PRO A 65 -1.49 20.39 7.44
N SER A 66 -0.87 20.96 8.47
CA SER A 66 0.54 21.36 8.41
C SER A 66 1.51 20.19 8.22
N TYR A 67 1.13 19.01 8.72
CA TYR A 67 1.90 17.80 8.47
C TYR A 67 1.75 17.30 7.02
N LEU A 68 0.56 17.40 6.44
CA LEU A 68 0.35 17.07 5.03
C LEU A 68 1.14 18.00 4.12
N ASP A 69 1.18 19.31 4.43
CA ASP A 69 2.02 20.28 3.76
C ASP A 69 3.52 19.97 3.89
N TYR A 70 3.94 19.51 5.07
CA TYR A 70 5.29 19.01 5.28
C TYR A 70 5.59 17.81 4.39
N LEU A 71 4.72 16.80 4.34
CA LEU A 71 4.91 15.62 3.50
C LEU A 71 5.03 15.98 2.00
N SER A 72 4.18 16.88 1.52
CA SER A 72 4.16 17.29 0.11
C SER A 72 5.45 18.00 -0.34
N LYS A 73 6.11 18.70 0.59
CA LYS A 73 7.33 19.50 0.36
C LYS A 73 8.60 18.78 0.77
N SER A 74 8.51 17.79 1.67
CA SER A 74 9.69 17.11 2.19
C SER A 74 10.29 16.15 1.17
N ASN A 75 11.60 15.94 1.29
CA ASN A 75 12.28 14.86 0.61
C ASN A 75 11.96 13.53 1.32
N SER A 76 11.45 12.57 0.59
CA SER A 76 11.07 11.25 1.11
C SER A 76 12.26 10.31 1.37
N ARG A 77 13.50 10.78 1.11
CA ARG A 77 14.73 9.97 1.27
C ARG A 77 14.88 9.38 2.66
N VAL A 78 14.49 10.10 3.71
CA VAL A 78 14.58 9.61 5.09
C VAL A 78 13.63 8.42 5.29
N SER A 79 12.40 8.50 4.78
CA SER A 79 11.45 7.39 4.90
C SER A 79 11.91 6.16 4.13
N TYR A 80 12.46 6.32 2.92
CA TYR A 80 12.99 5.18 2.15
C TYR A 80 14.28 4.61 2.74
N LYS A 81 15.11 5.42 3.39
CA LYS A 81 16.25 4.91 4.17
C LYS A 81 15.80 4.00 5.30
N TRP A 82 14.75 4.38 6.05
CA TRP A 82 14.16 3.53 7.09
C TRP A 82 13.47 2.31 6.51
N HIS A 83 12.72 2.48 5.44
CA HIS A 83 12.08 1.40 4.71
C HIS A 83 13.09 0.34 4.27
N HIS A 84 14.18 0.76 3.64
CA HIS A 84 15.26 -0.14 3.23
C HIS A 84 15.88 -0.89 4.41
N LYS A 85 16.20 -0.19 5.51
CA LYS A 85 16.72 -0.84 6.71
C LYS A 85 15.76 -1.86 7.29
N PHE A 86 14.47 -1.56 7.29
CA PHE A 86 13.44 -2.47 7.80
C PHE A 86 13.34 -3.74 6.96
N LEU A 87 13.32 -3.61 5.64
CA LEU A 87 13.33 -4.77 4.74
C LEU A 87 14.59 -5.62 4.93
N ARG A 88 15.76 -5.02 5.08
CA ARG A 88 17.01 -5.76 5.36
C ARG A 88 16.91 -6.60 6.63
N VAL A 89 16.26 -6.10 7.68
CA VAL A 89 16.02 -6.88 8.90
C VAL A 89 15.06 -8.05 8.64
N LEU A 90 14.03 -7.85 7.80
CA LEU A 90 13.10 -8.92 7.44
C LEU A 90 13.77 -9.97 6.54
N GLU A 91 14.67 -9.58 5.65
CA GLU A 91 15.44 -10.49 4.78
C GLU A 91 16.27 -11.49 5.55
N GLU A 92 16.84 -11.11 6.70
CA GLU A 92 17.59 -12.05 7.53
C GLU A 92 16.74 -13.23 8.01
N THR A 93 15.43 -13.00 8.17
CA THR A 93 14.51 -14.01 8.70
C THR A 93 13.75 -14.74 7.59
N HIS A 94 13.31 -14.02 6.56
CA HIS A 94 12.42 -14.55 5.53
C HIS A 94 13.13 -14.96 4.24
N LYS A 95 14.30 -14.37 3.95
CA LYS A 95 15.10 -14.62 2.75
C LYS A 95 14.26 -14.67 1.45
N PRO A 96 13.46 -13.65 1.17
CA PRO A 96 12.63 -13.62 -0.03
C PRO A 96 13.51 -13.50 -1.27
N GLU A 97 13.13 -14.13 -2.36
CA GLU A 97 13.76 -13.89 -3.66
C GLU A 97 13.43 -12.50 -4.18
N ARG A 98 12.23 -11.99 -3.84
CA ARG A 98 11.72 -10.69 -4.26
C ARG A 98 10.71 -10.15 -3.24
N TRP A 99 10.66 -8.82 -3.12
CA TRP A 99 9.62 -8.12 -2.40
C TRP A 99 8.53 -7.66 -3.36
N LEU A 100 7.26 -7.89 -2.99
CA LEU A 100 6.11 -7.19 -3.55
C LEU A 100 5.68 -6.13 -2.53
N LEU A 101 5.85 -4.87 -2.89
CA LEU A 101 5.66 -3.73 -2.00
C LEU A 101 4.50 -2.88 -2.50
N LYS A 102 3.68 -2.37 -1.59
CA LYS A 102 2.54 -1.51 -1.92
C LYS A 102 2.39 -0.38 -0.91
N ASP A 103 2.21 0.82 -1.41
CA ASP A 103 1.87 2.01 -0.62
C ASP A 103 1.34 3.08 -1.57
N PRO A 104 0.18 3.67 -1.32
CA PRO A 104 -0.32 4.78 -2.13
C PRO A 104 0.68 5.95 -2.20
N SER A 105 1.46 6.19 -1.14
CA SER A 105 2.46 7.25 -1.09
C SER A 105 3.79 6.90 -1.80
N HIS A 106 3.88 5.78 -2.52
CA HIS A 106 4.94 5.57 -3.51
C HIS A 106 4.74 6.47 -4.74
N LEU A 107 3.50 6.88 -5.01
CA LEU A 107 3.17 7.81 -6.08
C LEU A 107 3.96 9.13 -5.94
N GLY A 108 4.68 9.51 -6.98
CA GLY A 108 5.53 10.71 -7.00
C GLY A 108 6.86 10.58 -6.26
N ASN A 109 7.28 9.35 -5.93
CA ASN A 109 8.56 9.08 -5.26
C ASN A 109 9.41 8.03 -6.01
N LEU A 110 9.24 7.88 -7.33
CA LEU A 110 9.91 6.85 -8.12
C LEU A 110 11.43 6.99 -8.09
N GLU A 111 11.96 8.22 -8.20
CA GLU A 111 13.39 8.49 -8.16
C GLU A 111 14.01 8.11 -6.81
N GLU A 112 13.32 8.42 -5.71
CA GLU A 112 13.78 8.04 -4.37
C GLU A 112 13.74 6.53 -4.16
N ILE A 113 12.73 5.85 -4.68
CA ILE A 113 12.66 4.38 -4.64
C ILE A 113 13.86 3.80 -5.37
N LEU A 114 14.14 4.22 -6.60
CA LEU A 114 15.28 3.73 -7.36
C LEU A 114 16.64 4.01 -6.71
N SER A 115 16.75 5.07 -5.91
CA SER A 115 17.99 5.36 -5.18
C SER A 115 18.33 4.32 -4.11
N PHE A 116 17.33 3.58 -3.62
CA PHE A 116 17.49 2.49 -2.64
C PHE A 116 17.28 1.10 -3.23
N TYR A 117 16.53 1.00 -4.32
CA TYR A 117 16.14 -0.23 -5.01
C TYR A 117 16.35 -0.04 -6.52
N PRO A 118 17.60 -0.09 -7.01
CA PRO A 118 17.91 0.23 -8.40
C PRO A 118 17.32 -0.76 -9.43
N ASP A 119 16.92 -1.94 -8.96
CA ASP A 119 16.26 -2.99 -9.73
C ASP A 119 14.72 -3.00 -9.57
N ALA A 120 14.14 -1.96 -8.98
CA ALA A 120 12.70 -1.89 -8.77
C ALA A 120 11.93 -1.85 -10.10
N CYS A 121 10.91 -2.70 -10.20
CA CYS A 121 9.90 -2.64 -11.24
C CYS A 121 8.62 -2.00 -10.68
N PHE A 122 8.03 -1.09 -11.44
CA PHE A 122 6.86 -0.33 -11.02
C PHE A 122 5.61 -0.79 -11.75
N ILE A 123 4.57 -1.12 -10.99
CA ILE A 123 3.23 -1.35 -11.49
C ILE A 123 2.34 -0.21 -11.01
N HIS A 124 1.95 0.67 -11.92
CA HIS A 124 1.10 1.81 -11.63
C HIS A 124 -0.35 1.49 -12.01
N ILE A 125 -1.19 1.30 -11.01
CA ILE A 125 -2.61 1.02 -11.20
C ILE A 125 -3.35 2.35 -11.32
N CYS A 126 -3.98 2.59 -12.48
CA CYS A 126 -4.77 3.78 -12.77
C CYS A 126 -6.26 3.47 -12.58
N ARG A 127 -6.92 4.33 -11.83
CA ARG A 127 -8.37 4.32 -11.63
C ARG A 127 -8.88 5.76 -11.75
N ASP A 128 -10.14 5.94 -12.16
CA ASP A 128 -10.77 7.25 -12.25
C ASP A 128 -10.63 8.02 -10.92
N PRO A 129 -10.04 9.22 -10.93
CA PRO A 129 -9.96 10.06 -9.73
C PRO A 129 -11.33 10.39 -9.13
N ALA A 130 -12.39 10.46 -9.94
CA ALA A 130 -13.75 10.70 -9.46
C ALA A 130 -14.30 9.54 -8.60
N GLU A 131 -13.74 8.35 -8.72
CA GLU A 131 -14.04 7.20 -7.87
C GLU A 131 -13.02 7.07 -6.71
N THR A 132 -11.74 7.25 -7.02
CA THR A 132 -10.64 7.02 -6.06
C THR A 132 -10.65 8.04 -4.93
N LEU A 133 -10.85 9.34 -5.21
CA LEU A 133 -10.80 10.39 -4.21
C LEU A 133 -11.94 10.28 -3.18
N PRO A 134 -13.21 10.09 -3.57
CA PRO A 134 -14.28 9.84 -2.61
C PRO A 134 -14.03 8.60 -1.74
N SER A 135 -13.49 7.53 -2.31
CA SER A 135 -13.15 6.30 -1.59
C SER A 135 -12.08 6.56 -0.52
N ILE A 136 -10.98 7.24 -0.86
CA ILE A 136 -9.93 7.63 0.11
C ILE A 136 -10.50 8.55 1.20
N CYS A 137 -11.35 9.52 0.84
CA CYS A 137 -11.97 10.43 1.81
C CYS A 137 -12.91 9.67 2.75
N SER A 138 -13.67 8.70 2.24
CA SER A 138 -14.55 7.84 3.03
C SER A 138 -13.75 7.02 4.05
N LEU A 139 -12.69 6.34 3.60
CA LEU A 139 -11.79 5.59 4.47
C LEU A 139 -11.16 6.48 5.53
N THR A 140 -10.60 7.63 5.14
CA THR A 140 -9.96 8.58 6.05
C THR A 140 -10.95 9.12 7.08
N SER A 141 -12.17 9.48 6.65
CA SER A 141 -13.22 9.94 7.54
C SER A 141 -13.59 8.88 8.58
N GLN A 142 -13.72 7.63 8.15
CA GLN A 142 -14.03 6.52 9.04
C GLN A 142 -12.92 6.25 10.06
N VAL A 143 -11.65 6.30 9.63
CA VAL A 143 -10.51 6.16 10.53
C VAL A 143 -10.50 7.31 11.56
N ARG A 144 -10.68 8.57 11.11
CA ARG A 144 -10.71 9.74 12.01
C ARG A 144 -11.82 9.68 13.05
N LYS A 145 -13.00 9.16 12.70
CA LYS A 145 -14.12 8.99 13.64
C LYS A 145 -13.79 8.07 14.83
N GLY A 146 -12.76 7.24 14.72
CA GLY A 146 -12.24 6.49 15.86
C GLY A 146 -11.50 7.35 16.90
N PHE A 147 -11.14 8.60 16.53
CA PHE A 147 -10.33 9.51 17.36
C PHE A 147 -10.94 10.90 17.55
N THR A 148 -12.01 11.24 16.84
CA THR A 148 -12.68 12.55 16.91
C THR A 148 -14.18 12.42 16.71
N ASP A 149 -14.95 13.31 17.34
CA ASP A 149 -16.42 13.35 17.25
C ASP A 149 -16.92 13.93 15.91
N SER A 150 -16.08 14.70 15.21
CA SER A 150 -16.47 15.36 13.96
C SER A 150 -15.32 15.37 12.94
N VAL A 151 -15.67 15.23 11.67
CA VAL A 151 -14.75 15.33 10.53
C VAL A 151 -15.31 16.34 9.55
N ASP A 152 -14.54 17.39 9.25
CA ASP A 152 -14.86 18.31 8.17
C ASP A 152 -14.56 17.64 6.81
N LEU A 153 -15.61 17.15 6.15
CA LEU A 153 -15.50 16.43 4.88
C LEU A 153 -15.08 17.34 3.73
N LYS A 154 -15.40 18.65 3.80
CA LYS A 154 -15.01 19.60 2.76
C LYS A 154 -13.51 19.89 2.82
N ASP A 155 -12.98 20.17 4.02
CA ASP A 155 -11.54 20.36 4.22
C ASP A 155 -10.77 19.06 3.85
N LEU A 156 -11.24 17.91 4.32
CA LEU A 156 -10.66 16.62 3.97
C LEU A 156 -10.60 16.38 2.45
N GLY A 157 -11.71 16.63 1.75
CA GLY A 157 -11.78 16.48 0.30
C GLY A 157 -10.83 17.42 -0.44
N THR A 158 -10.82 18.70 -0.07
CA THR A 158 -9.92 19.70 -0.68
C THR A 158 -8.45 19.31 -0.51
N ARG A 159 -8.03 18.97 0.70
CA ARG A 159 -6.64 18.58 0.99
C ARG A 159 -6.24 17.27 0.32
N SER A 160 -7.13 16.31 0.29
CA SER A 160 -6.88 15.03 -0.41
C SER A 160 -6.68 15.27 -1.90
N LEU A 161 -7.52 16.08 -2.52
CA LEU A 161 -7.41 16.44 -3.93
C LEU A 161 -6.06 17.14 -4.22
N GLU A 162 -5.70 18.15 -3.44
CA GLU A 162 -4.43 18.89 -3.61
C GLU A 162 -3.22 17.98 -3.47
N PHE A 163 -3.19 17.16 -2.42
CA PHE A 163 -2.07 16.23 -2.16
C PHE A 163 -1.90 15.20 -3.26
N TRP A 164 -2.99 14.52 -3.64
CA TRP A 164 -2.92 13.44 -4.63
C TRP A 164 -2.73 13.97 -6.05
N SER A 165 -3.30 15.11 -6.41
CA SER A 165 -3.01 15.78 -7.69
C SER A 165 -1.54 16.17 -7.82
N SER A 166 -0.96 16.74 -6.76
CA SER A 166 0.47 17.06 -6.72
C SER A 166 1.35 15.80 -6.83
N SER A 167 0.99 14.74 -6.10
CA SER A 167 1.71 13.47 -6.13
C SER A 167 1.65 12.82 -7.52
N ASN A 168 0.49 12.84 -8.17
CA ASN A 168 0.34 12.34 -9.53
C ASN A 168 1.14 13.16 -10.56
N SER A 169 1.14 14.48 -10.45
CA SER A 169 1.94 15.35 -11.32
C SER A 169 3.44 15.07 -11.19
N LYS A 170 3.92 14.86 -9.96
CA LYS A 170 5.31 14.44 -9.72
C LYS A 170 5.60 13.07 -10.32
N ASN A 171 4.66 12.13 -10.17
CA ASN A 171 4.80 10.78 -10.73
C ASN A 171 4.94 10.81 -12.25
N GLU A 172 4.10 11.57 -12.95
CA GLU A 172 4.18 11.70 -14.40
C GLU A 172 5.50 12.34 -14.87
N ALA A 173 6.02 13.30 -14.14
CA ALA A 173 7.33 13.87 -14.44
C ALA A 173 8.50 12.89 -14.21
N GLN A 174 8.45 12.11 -13.12
CA GLN A 174 9.49 11.13 -12.78
C GLN A 174 9.42 9.90 -13.69
N LYS A 175 8.21 9.44 -14.06
CA LYS A 175 7.99 8.31 -14.95
C LYS A 175 8.78 8.42 -16.26
N GLN A 176 8.89 9.62 -16.82
CA GLN A 176 9.64 9.86 -18.06
C GLN A 176 11.14 9.53 -17.96
N LYS A 177 11.67 9.44 -16.73
CA LYS A 177 13.07 9.10 -16.45
C LYS A 177 13.26 7.61 -16.10
N ILE A 178 12.18 6.86 -15.94
CA ILE A 178 12.23 5.44 -15.63
C ILE A 178 12.34 4.66 -16.93
N PRO A 179 13.24 3.67 -17.03
CA PRO A 179 13.32 2.78 -18.16
C PRO A 179 11.97 2.10 -18.44
N SER A 180 11.57 2.06 -19.71
CA SER A 180 10.25 1.51 -20.09
C SER A 180 10.07 0.05 -19.71
N GLU A 181 11.17 -0.72 -19.65
CA GLU A 181 11.20 -2.10 -19.19
C GLU A 181 10.92 -2.25 -17.70
N SER A 182 11.17 -1.21 -16.89
CA SER A 182 10.97 -1.20 -15.43
C SER A 182 9.66 -0.56 -15.01
N TYR A 183 8.79 -0.15 -15.94
CA TYR A 183 7.53 0.51 -15.62
C TYR A 183 6.37 -0.05 -16.45
N MET A 184 5.28 -0.39 -15.76
CA MET A 184 4.04 -0.83 -16.38
C MET A 184 2.86 -0.06 -15.77
N GLN A 185 2.06 0.55 -16.62
CA GLN A 185 0.80 1.19 -16.24
C GLN A 185 -0.35 0.28 -16.63
N ILE A 186 -1.27 0.03 -15.71
CA ILE A 186 -2.44 -0.83 -15.90
C ILE A 186 -3.71 -0.09 -15.49
N GLN A 187 -4.83 -0.44 -16.08
CA GLN A 187 -6.14 0.06 -15.65
C GLN A 187 -6.68 -0.83 -14.51
N TYR A 188 -7.31 -0.20 -13.54
CA TYR A 188 -7.97 -0.93 -12.45
C TYR A 188 -9.07 -1.87 -12.98
N THR A 189 -9.80 -1.45 -14.02
CA THR A 189 -10.82 -2.25 -14.69
C THR A 189 -10.26 -3.55 -15.26
N ASP A 190 -9.06 -3.51 -15.84
CA ASP A 190 -8.42 -4.71 -16.40
C ASP A 190 -8.04 -5.69 -15.29
N LEU A 191 -7.53 -5.15 -14.16
CA LEU A 191 -7.20 -5.96 -12.98
C LEU A 191 -8.42 -6.66 -12.38
N VAL A 192 -9.59 -6.01 -12.39
CA VAL A 192 -10.83 -6.59 -11.85
C VAL A 192 -11.46 -7.58 -12.82
N ASN A 193 -11.45 -7.27 -14.11
CA ASN A 193 -12.13 -8.09 -15.12
C ASN A 193 -11.34 -9.35 -15.50
N ASP A 194 -10.02 -9.26 -15.56
CA ASP A 194 -9.16 -10.38 -15.97
C ASP A 194 -7.81 -10.37 -15.20
N PRO A 195 -7.85 -10.61 -13.88
CA PRO A 195 -6.66 -10.51 -13.03
C PRO A 195 -5.56 -11.50 -13.42
N ILE A 196 -5.92 -12.69 -13.86
CA ILE A 196 -4.94 -13.75 -14.14
C ILE A 196 -4.13 -13.44 -15.40
N ASN A 197 -4.78 -13.08 -16.50
CA ASN A 197 -4.07 -12.71 -17.73
C ASN A 197 -3.23 -11.45 -17.51
N LEU A 198 -3.77 -10.45 -16.80
CA LEU A 198 -3.01 -9.25 -16.48
C LEU A 198 -1.75 -9.57 -15.63
N ILE A 199 -1.83 -10.48 -14.67
CA ILE A 199 -0.67 -10.89 -13.88
C ILE A 199 0.35 -11.63 -14.76
N GLN A 200 -0.08 -12.48 -15.68
CA GLN A 200 0.81 -13.12 -16.65
C GLN A 200 1.54 -12.11 -17.54
N ASP A 201 0.84 -11.05 -17.98
CA ASP A 201 1.44 -9.95 -18.74
C ASP A 201 2.48 -9.19 -17.91
N ILE A 202 2.21 -8.94 -16.62
CA ILE A 202 3.17 -8.32 -15.67
C ILE A 202 4.43 -9.18 -15.54
N TYR A 203 4.28 -10.50 -15.34
CA TYR A 203 5.41 -11.42 -15.22
C TYR A 203 6.23 -11.48 -16.50
N THR A 204 5.55 -11.50 -17.66
CA THR A 204 6.18 -11.46 -18.98
C THR A 204 6.94 -10.14 -19.19
N LYS A 205 6.30 -9.01 -18.92
CA LYS A 205 6.89 -7.67 -19.06
C LYS A 205 8.18 -7.51 -18.27
N PHE A 206 8.20 -7.97 -17.02
CA PHE A 206 9.35 -7.84 -16.14
C PHE A 206 10.27 -9.07 -16.17
N GLN A 207 10.02 -10.02 -17.08
CA GLN A 207 10.78 -11.25 -17.23
C GLN A 207 10.90 -12.05 -15.92
N PHE A 208 9.83 -12.07 -15.14
CA PHE A 208 9.78 -12.86 -13.92
C PHE A 208 9.38 -14.30 -14.22
N PRO A 209 9.99 -15.29 -13.57
CA PRO A 209 9.56 -16.67 -13.73
C PRO A 209 8.18 -16.87 -13.10
N LEU A 210 7.23 -17.37 -13.88
CA LEU A 210 5.90 -17.78 -13.42
C LEU A 210 5.76 -19.29 -13.64
N ASN A 211 5.73 -20.04 -12.54
CA ASN A 211 5.53 -21.49 -12.59
C ASN A 211 4.05 -21.85 -12.41
N GLU A 212 3.69 -23.07 -12.83
CA GLU A 212 2.32 -23.60 -12.79
C GLU A 212 1.73 -23.60 -11.36
N ILE A 213 2.53 -23.94 -10.35
CA ILE A 213 2.08 -23.98 -8.95
C ILE A 213 1.69 -22.57 -8.47
N THR A 214 2.45 -21.56 -8.87
CA THR A 214 2.12 -20.16 -8.51
C THR A 214 0.85 -19.72 -9.22
N LEU A 215 0.71 -20.05 -10.50
CA LEU A 215 -0.48 -19.73 -11.28
C LEU A 215 -1.73 -20.42 -10.74
N GLU A 216 -1.65 -21.69 -10.36
CA GLU A 216 -2.73 -22.41 -9.71
C GLU A 216 -3.18 -21.76 -8.40
N LYS A 217 -2.23 -21.36 -7.55
CA LYS A 217 -2.53 -20.62 -6.31
C LYS A 217 -3.21 -19.28 -6.56
N MET A 218 -2.81 -18.57 -7.61
CA MET A 218 -3.45 -17.30 -7.99
C MET A 218 -4.88 -17.52 -8.47
N ASN A 219 -5.12 -18.54 -9.31
CA ASN A 219 -6.47 -18.92 -9.75
C ASN A 219 -7.36 -19.25 -8.55
N ASN A 220 -6.91 -20.12 -7.65
CA ASN A 220 -7.67 -20.48 -6.46
C ASN A 220 -7.99 -19.26 -5.58
N TYR A 221 -7.03 -18.32 -5.42
CA TYR A 221 -7.26 -17.10 -4.67
C TYR A 221 -8.31 -16.19 -5.34
N VAL A 222 -8.28 -16.07 -6.66
CA VAL A 222 -9.28 -15.29 -7.41
C VAL A 222 -10.65 -15.91 -7.26
N ASP A 223 -10.78 -17.24 -7.43
CA ASP A 223 -12.04 -17.96 -7.31
C ASP A 223 -12.66 -17.82 -5.91
N GLU A 224 -11.84 -17.93 -4.86
CA GLU A 224 -12.27 -17.79 -3.46
C GLU A 224 -12.69 -16.36 -3.10
N ASN A 225 -12.12 -15.35 -3.76
CA ASN A 225 -12.32 -13.94 -3.42
C ASN A 225 -13.05 -13.14 -4.50
N PHE A 226 -13.55 -13.79 -5.55
CA PHE A 226 -14.18 -13.13 -6.70
C PHE A 226 -15.31 -12.17 -6.30
N GLN A 227 -16.16 -12.56 -5.36
CA GLN A 227 -17.24 -11.70 -4.85
C GLN A 227 -16.71 -10.46 -4.12
N THR A 228 -15.56 -10.56 -3.45
CA THR A 228 -14.94 -9.43 -2.76
C THR A 228 -14.29 -8.45 -3.75
N LEU A 229 -13.71 -8.96 -4.83
CA LEU A 229 -13.09 -8.14 -5.89
C LEU A 229 -14.14 -7.34 -6.68
N SER A 230 -15.33 -7.92 -6.90
CA SER A 230 -16.44 -7.25 -7.61
C SER A 230 -17.15 -6.16 -6.78
N PHE A 231 -16.98 -6.13 -5.45
CA PHE A 231 -17.55 -5.09 -4.59
C PHE A 231 -16.78 -3.76 -4.63
N PHE A 232 -15.58 -3.75 -5.18
CA PHE A 232 -14.75 -2.55 -5.35
C PHE A 232 -14.78 -1.97 -6.77
N GLY A 233 -15.67 -2.50 -7.63
CA GLY A 233 -15.96 -2.02 -8.98
C GLY A 233 -17.01 -0.93 -9.04
#